data_67dc502102eea827fa7b0e42bc5ce2b3
#
_entry.id   67dc502102eea827fa7b0e42bc5ce2b3
#
_cell.length_a   1.000
_cell.length_b   1.000
_cell.length_c   1.000
_cell.angle_alpha   90.00
_cell.angle_beta   90.00
_cell.angle_gamma   90.00
#
_symmetry.space_group_name_H-M   'P 1'
#
loop_
_entity.id
_entity.type
_entity.pdbx_description
1 polymer ?
#
loop_
_entity_poly.entity_id
_entity_poly.type
_entity_poly.pdbx_seq_one_letter_code
_entity_poly.pdbx_strand_id
1 'polypeptide(L)'
;MTEIKIGGRTIPLLYTTCELVAIQEEIGCTGFQLKDEVFGVHLADEDDPKSIRVEVASDGKRMEKMCKLIRILGNAGLEENGQEPDLTDKWVMRHIKPVMIVPYAVVVMREIAEGNRMEQKPDEKGPVDEGLEEEIAKKQPGS
;
A
#
# COMPACT_ATOMS: atom_id res chain seq x y z
N MET A 1 -6.41 -1.30 -9.69
CA MET A 1 -6.27 -0.38 -8.57
C MET A 1 -7.28 -0.73 -7.50
N THR A 2 -6.87 -0.65 -6.26
CA THR A 2 -7.76 -0.89 -5.15
C THR A 2 -8.57 0.39 -4.88
N GLU A 3 -9.77 0.27 -4.38
CA GLU A 3 -10.58 1.43 -4.06
C GLU A 3 -10.91 1.50 -2.59
N ILE A 4 -11.07 2.69 -2.07
CA ILE A 4 -11.40 2.90 -0.69
C ILE A 4 -12.56 3.88 -0.63
N LYS A 5 -13.49 3.72 0.28
CA LYS A 5 -14.60 4.63 0.40
C LYS A 5 -14.47 5.47 1.63
N ILE A 6 -14.37 6.77 1.49
CA ILE A 6 -14.22 7.69 2.58
C ILE A 6 -15.18 8.88 2.34
N GLY A 7 -15.97 9.20 3.33
CA GLY A 7 -16.83 10.38 3.24
C GLY A 7 -17.80 10.34 2.06
N GLY A 8 -18.23 9.16 1.70
CA GLY A 8 -19.16 9.04 0.58
C GLY A 8 -18.48 9.05 -0.78
N ARG A 9 -17.17 9.17 -0.84
CA ARG A 9 -16.45 9.15 -2.11
C ARG A 9 -15.78 7.82 -2.27
N THR A 10 -15.72 7.32 -3.49
CA THR A 10 -14.95 6.12 -3.84
C THR A 10 -13.65 6.64 -4.42
N ILE A 11 -12.55 6.34 -3.78
CA ILE A 11 -11.26 6.87 -4.16
C ILE A 11 -10.35 5.72 -4.59
N PRO A 12 -9.82 5.76 -5.81
CA PRO A 12 -8.91 4.71 -6.26
C PRO A 12 -7.54 4.97 -5.65
N LEU A 13 -6.85 3.93 -5.26
CA LEU A 13 -5.52 4.07 -4.69
C LEU A 13 -4.50 3.54 -5.69
N LEU A 14 -3.39 4.24 -5.82
CA LEU A 14 -2.34 3.81 -6.73
C LEU A 14 -1.00 3.94 -6.04
N TYR A 15 -0.19 2.90 -6.08
CA TYR A 15 1.13 2.92 -5.47
C TYR A 15 2.16 2.58 -6.54
N THR A 16 2.97 3.56 -6.92
CA THR A 16 4.04 3.39 -7.89
C THR A 16 5.29 4.02 -7.31
N THR A 17 6.34 4.09 -8.09
CA THR A 17 7.59 4.73 -7.65
C THR A 17 7.37 6.19 -7.27
N CYS A 18 6.46 6.87 -7.95
CA CYS A 18 6.19 8.27 -7.60
C CYS A 18 5.68 8.37 -6.19
N GLU A 19 4.80 7.45 -5.78
CA GLU A 19 4.24 7.50 -4.45
C GLU A 19 5.26 7.05 -3.42
N LEU A 20 6.16 6.15 -3.77
CA LEU A 20 7.21 5.72 -2.88
C LEU A 20 8.09 6.93 -2.53
N VAL A 21 8.43 7.75 -3.52
CA VAL A 21 9.23 8.93 -3.30
C VAL A 21 8.48 9.93 -2.44
N ALA A 22 7.19 10.13 -2.71
CA ALA A 22 6.39 11.07 -1.95
C ALA A 22 6.28 10.63 -0.49
N ILE A 23 6.13 9.32 -0.24
CA ILE A 23 6.04 8.78 1.08
C ILE A 23 7.34 9.08 1.83
N GLN A 24 8.47 8.88 1.19
CA GLN A 24 9.72 9.12 1.84
C GLN A 24 9.88 10.61 2.18
N GLU A 25 9.48 11.48 1.29
CA GLU A 25 9.59 12.91 1.54
C GLU A 25 8.57 13.46 2.52
N GLU A 26 7.36 13.02 2.47
CA GLU A 26 6.31 13.57 3.31
C GLU A 26 6.04 12.82 4.61
N ILE A 27 6.26 11.54 4.66
CA ILE A 27 6.00 10.76 5.86
C ILE A 27 7.31 10.47 6.57
N GLY A 28 8.39 10.41 5.83
CA GLY A 28 9.69 10.25 6.42
C GLY A 28 10.13 8.80 6.60
N CYS A 29 9.53 7.88 5.88
CA CYS A 29 9.96 6.50 5.96
C CYS A 29 10.00 5.89 4.57
N THR A 30 10.78 4.85 4.41
CA THR A 30 10.87 4.19 3.11
C THR A 30 9.71 3.23 2.99
N GLY A 31 9.50 2.70 1.81
CA GLY A 31 8.44 1.72 1.60
C GLY A 31 8.62 0.51 2.48
N PHE A 32 9.88 0.11 2.78
CA PHE A 32 10.10 -1.04 3.61
C PHE A 32 9.80 -0.75 5.08
N GLN A 33 9.83 0.50 5.48
CA GLN A 33 9.57 0.87 6.85
C GLN A 33 8.09 1.08 7.17
N LEU A 34 7.25 1.11 6.13
CA LEU A 34 5.82 1.38 6.33
C LEU A 34 5.19 0.38 7.29
N LYS A 35 5.59 -0.89 7.21
CA LYS A 35 5.01 -1.91 8.02
C LYS A 35 5.22 -1.59 9.50
N ASP A 36 6.41 -1.16 9.87
CA ASP A 36 6.69 -0.86 11.24
C ASP A 36 6.32 0.56 11.66
N GLU A 37 6.60 1.53 10.82
CA GLU A 37 6.42 2.92 11.17
C GLU A 37 4.97 3.43 11.05
N VAL A 38 4.23 2.91 10.14
CA VAL A 38 2.88 3.38 9.89
C VAL A 38 1.86 2.36 10.34
N PHE A 39 1.95 1.14 9.83
CA PHE A 39 0.95 0.12 10.13
C PHE A 39 1.16 -0.53 11.49
N GLY A 40 2.39 -0.66 11.93
CA GLY A 40 2.68 -1.31 13.19
C GLY A 40 2.24 -2.76 13.21
N VAL A 41 2.55 -3.53 12.16
CA VAL A 41 2.11 -4.91 12.06
C VAL A 41 3.11 -5.81 12.75
N HIS A 42 2.65 -6.68 13.63
CA HIS A 42 3.54 -7.61 14.29
C HIS A 42 2.74 -8.82 14.77
N LEU A 43 3.43 -9.85 15.24
CA LEU A 43 2.78 -11.03 15.76
C LEU A 43 2.75 -10.92 17.28
N ALA A 44 1.61 -11.18 17.87
CA ALA A 44 1.49 -11.16 19.32
C ALA A 44 2.21 -12.39 19.87
N ASP A 45 2.23 -13.50 19.10
CA ASP A 45 2.88 -14.71 19.50
C ASP A 45 3.69 -15.14 18.30
N GLU A 46 4.99 -15.05 18.35
CA GLU A 46 5.84 -15.40 17.25
C GLU A 46 5.63 -16.80 16.71
N ASP A 47 5.15 -17.71 17.49
CA ASP A 47 4.93 -19.06 17.00
C ASP A 47 3.56 -19.23 16.37
N ASP A 48 2.73 -18.23 16.38
CA ASP A 48 1.38 -18.35 15.84
C ASP A 48 1.17 -17.33 14.74
N PRO A 49 1.22 -17.72 13.49
CA PRO A 49 1.08 -16.78 12.38
C PRO A 49 -0.30 -16.12 12.34
N LYS A 50 -1.27 -16.64 13.11
CA LYS A 50 -2.57 -16.05 13.08
C LYS A 50 -2.70 -14.95 14.12
N SER A 51 -1.65 -14.70 14.91
CA SER A 51 -1.72 -13.71 15.96
C SER A 51 -1.31 -12.32 15.51
N ILE A 52 -1.52 -12.00 14.24
CA ILE A 52 -1.15 -10.70 13.69
C ILE A 52 -1.90 -9.58 14.37
N ARG A 53 -1.18 -8.53 14.74
CA ARG A 53 -1.77 -7.36 15.34
C ARG A 53 -1.37 -6.15 14.50
N VAL A 54 -2.27 -5.18 14.41
CA VAL A 54 -2.02 -3.95 13.67
C VAL A 54 -2.18 -2.81 14.64
N GLU A 55 -1.11 -2.06 14.87
CA GLU A 55 -1.08 -1.02 15.87
C GLU A 55 -1.37 0.39 15.37
N VAL A 56 -1.80 0.53 14.15
CA VAL A 56 -2.00 1.85 13.56
C VAL A 56 -2.99 2.69 14.39
N ALA A 57 -3.94 2.05 15.03
CA ALA A 57 -4.94 2.78 15.81
C ALA A 57 -4.50 3.11 17.23
N SER A 58 -3.32 2.69 17.65
CA SER A 58 -2.92 2.89 19.03
C SER A 58 -2.21 4.21 19.26
N ASP A 59 -1.96 4.99 18.21
CA ASP A 59 -1.11 6.14 18.32
C ASP A 59 -1.55 7.19 17.33
N GLY A 60 -1.81 8.38 17.78
CA GLY A 60 -2.22 9.48 16.91
C GLY A 60 -1.24 9.78 15.82
N LYS A 61 0.07 9.61 16.08
CA LYS A 61 1.04 9.86 15.06
C LYS A 61 0.96 8.82 13.98
N ARG A 62 0.70 7.57 14.30
CA ARG A 62 0.56 6.53 13.29
C ARG A 62 -0.70 6.78 12.48
N MET A 63 -1.78 7.23 13.14
CA MET A 63 -3.01 7.52 12.43
C MET A 63 -2.81 8.68 11.48
N GLU A 64 -2.03 9.68 11.89
CA GLU A 64 -1.78 10.83 11.03
C GLU A 64 -0.97 10.37 9.82
N LYS A 65 0.03 9.52 10.01
CA LYS A 65 0.84 9.03 8.91
C LYS A 65 -0.01 8.17 7.97
N MET A 66 -0.96 7.41 8.52
CA MET A 66 -1.84 6.60 7.70
C MET A 66 -2.72 7.50 6.83
N CYS A 67 -3.23 8.59 7.39
CA CYS A 67 -4.07 9.49 6.61
C CYS A 67 -3.25 10.20 5.52
N LYS A 68 -1.98 10.50 5.78
CA LYS A 68 -1.14 11.10 4.77
C LYS A 68 -0.90 10.07 3.67
N LEU A 69 -0.71 8.82 4.03
CA LEU A 69 -0.48 7.75 3.07
C LEU A 69 -1.73 7.59 2.19
N ILE A 70 -2.92 7.62 2.79
CA ILE A 70 -4.15 7.51 2.03
C ILE A 70 -4.26 8.69 1.06
N ARG A 71 -3.92 9.91 1.50
CA ARG A 71 -3.98 11.06 0.62
C ARG A 71 -3.02 10.90 -0.55
N ILE A 72 -1.79 10.44 -0.29
CA ILE A 72 -0.80 10.29 -1.34
C ILE A 72 -1.27 9.25 -2.37
N LEU A 73 -1.69 8.08 -1.91
CA LEU A 73 -2.13 7.04 -2.83
C LEU A 73 -3.45 7.39 -3.50
N GLY A 74 -4.32 8.07 -2.78
CA GLY A 74 -5.62 8.44 -3.31
C GLY A 74 -5.52 9.51 -4.39
N ASN A 75 -4.67 10.51 -4.16
CA ASN A 75 -4.50 11.54 -5.18
C ASN A 75 -3.84 10.95 -6.43
N ALA A 76 -2.94 9.98 -6.25
CA ALA A 76 -2.31 9.32 -7.39
C ALA A 76 -3.36 8.56 -8.19
N GLY A 77 -4.26 7.85 -7.49
CA GLY A 77 -5.31 7.12 -8.18
C GLY A 77 -6.29 8.03 -8.90
N LEU A 78 -6.66 9.15 -8.26
CA LEU A 78 -7.57 10.08 -8.87
C LEU A 78 -6.94 10.65 -10.14
N GLU A 79 -5.70 11.04 -10.06
CA GLU A 79 -5.01 11.60 -11.20
C GLU A 79 -4.91 10.56 -12.32
N GLU A 80 -4.63 9.34 -12.01
CA GLU A 80 -4.50 8.30 -13.01
C GLU A 80 -5.84 8.07 -13.70
N ASN A 81 -6.95 8.30 -13.01
CA ASN A 81 -8.27 8.14 -13.60
C ASN A 81 -8.79 9.42 -14.23
N GLY A 82 -7.95 10.42 -14.37
CA GLY A 82 -8.37 11.68 -15.00
C GLY A 82 -9.23 12.54 -14.10
N GLN A 83 -9.19 12.31 -12.80
CA GLN A 83 -9.97 13.09 -11.87
C GLN A 83 -9.07 14.02 -11.09
N GLU A 84 -9.63 15.06 -10.50
CA GLU A 84 -8.84 16.03 -9.78
C GLU A 84 -8.24 15.46 -8.52
N PRO A 85 -6.92 15.53 -8.32
CA PRO A 85 -6.31 15.01 -7.12
C PRO A 85 -6.44 16.03 -6.00
N ASP A 86 -7.63 16.16 -5.45
CA ASP A 86 -7.97 17.21 -4.50
C ASP A 86 -8.03 16.78 -3.04
N LEU A 87 -7.52 15.62 -2.68
CA LEU A 87 -7.54 15.20 -1.30
C LEU A 87 -6.52 15.98 -0.49
N THR A 88 -6.86 16.31 0.75
CA THR A 88 -5.92 16.95 1.66
C THR A 88 -5.83 16.09 2.91
N ASP A 89 -4.76 16.24 3.68
CA ASP A 89 -4.58 15.48 4.91
C ASP A 89 -5.76 15.76 5.84
N LYS A 90 -6.17 17.03 5.94
CA LYS A 90 -7.24 17.40 6.82
C LYS A 90 -8.55 16.76 6.40
N TRP A 91 -8.85 16.73 5.12
CA TRP A 91 -10.09 16.13 4.65
C TRP A 91 -10.12 14.66 5.00
N VAL A 92 -8.99 13.96 4.78
CA VAL A 92 -8.92 12.54 5.05
C VAL A 92 -9.05 12.32 6.56
N MET A 93 -8.33 13.07 7.38
CA MET A 93 -8.40 12.91 8.82
C MET A 93 -9.77 13.21 9.37
N ARG A 94 -10.51 14.15 8.76
CA ARG A 94 -11.82 14.46 9.26
C ARG A 94 -12.86 13.44 8.89
N HIS A 95 -12.65 12.68 7.85
CA HIS A 95 -13.64 11.74 7.36
C HIS A 95 -13.36 10.29 7.74
N ILE A 96 -12.31 10.03 8.54
CA ILE A 96 -12.04 8.69 9.02
C ILE A 96 -12.12 8.71 10.53
N LYS A 97 -13.07 7.96 11.09
CA LYS A 97 -13.17 7.88 12.52
C LYS A 97 -12.08 6.96 13.03
N PRO A 98 -11.50 7.23 14.21
CA PRO A 98 -10.39 6.43 14.72
C PRO A 98 -10.69 4.93 14.74
N VAL A 99 -11.93 4.55 15.03
CA VAL A 99 -12.30 3.16 15.11
C VAL A 99 -12.24 2.49 13.75
N MET A 100 -12.27 3.26 12.67
CA MET A 100 -12.27 2.71 11.32
C MET A 100 -10.89 2.68 10.68
N ILE A 101 -9.87 3.15 11.39
CA ILE A 101 -8.55 3.28 10.77
C ILE A 101 -7.95 1.92 10.39
N VAL A 102 -8.22 0.88 11.17
CA VAL A 102 -7.65 -0.43 10.89
C VAL A 102 -8.20 -1.04 9.59
N PRO A 103 -9.52 -1.03 9.36
CA PRO A 103 -10.05 -1.53 8.10
C PRO A 103 -9.46 -0.78 6.90
N TYR A 104 -9.30 0.55 7.03
CA TYR A 104 -8.74 1.32 5.94
C TYR A 104 -7.25 0.96 5.76
N ALA A 105 -6.53 0.70 6.86
CA ALA A 105 -5.14 0.33 6.75
C ALA A 105 -4.97 -0.99 5.99
N VAL A 106 -5.91 -1.92 6.16
CA VAL A 106 -5.85 -3.18 5.47
C VAL A 106 -5.98 -2.97 3.96
N VAL A 107 -6.88 -2.08 3.55
CA VAL A 107 -7.08 -1.81 2.13
C VAL A 107 -5.82 -1.16 1.55
N VAL A 108 -5.20 -0.25 2.31
CA VAL A 108 -3.99 0.43 1.86
C VAL A 108 -2.84 -0.57 1.74
N MET A 109 -2.72 -1.49 2.71
CA MET A 109 -1.67 -2.50 2.66
C MET A 109 -1.84 -3.39 1.43
N ARG A 110 -3.08 -3.65 1.04
CA ARG A 110 -3.35 -4.48 -0.12
C ARG A 110 -2.85 -3.78 -1.38
N GLU A 111 -3.08 -2.48 -1.49
CA GLU A 111 -2.63 -1.75 -2.67
C GLU A 111 -1.10 -1.69 -2.73
N ILE A 112 -0.44 -1.51 -1.58
CA ILE A 112 1.00 -1.44 -1.57
C ILE A 112 1.59 -2.81 -1.93
N ALA A 113 0.98 -3.88 -1.46
CA ALA A 113 1.45 -5.21 -1.78
C ALA A 113 1.30 -5.48 -3.27
N GLU A 114 0.20 -4.98 -3.84
CA GLU A 114 -0.03 -5.17 -5.24
C GLU A 114 1.00 -4.37 -6.03
N GLY A 115 1.30 -3.17 -5.62
CA GLY A 115 2.29 -2.33 -6.32
C GLY A 115 3.70 -2.86 -6.20
N ASN A 116 3.97 -3.67 -5.17
CA ASN A 116 5.28 -4.25 -5.02
C ASN A 116 5.40 -5.63 -5.65
N ARG A 117 4.31 -6.16 -6.18
CA ARG A 117 4.36 -7.49 -6.75
C ARG A 117 5.14 -7.53 -8.03
N MET A 118 5.99 -8.49 -8.15
CA MET A 118 6.71 -8.66 -9.38
C MET A 118 5.75 -9.17 -10.36
N GLU A 119 5.73 -8.57 -11.51
CA GLU A 119 4.85 -9.00 -12.46
C GLU A 119 5.15 -10.20 -13.07
N GLN A 120 5.52 -11.10 -12.59
CA GLN A 120 5.80 -12.27 -13.16
C GLN A 120 4.72 -13.02 -13.53
N LYS A 121 3.87 -12.81 -13.87
CA LYS A 121 2.82 -13.52 -14.23
C LYS A 121 3.16 -14.72 -14.62
N PRO A 122 3.28 -15.48 -13.93
CA PRO A 122 3.63 -16.78 -14.16
C PRO A 122 2.83 -17.39 -15.16
N ASP A 123 1.84 -17.10 -15.22
CA ASP A 123 1.04 -17.75 -16.08
C ASP A 123 1.14 -17.27 -17.31
N GLU A 124 1.51 -16.58 -17.32
CA GLU A 124 1.70 -16.17 -18.25
C GLU A 124 2.68 -16.55 -18.65
N LYS A 125 2.91 -17.12 -18.58
CA LYS A 125 3.72 -17.52 -18.82
C LYS A 125 4.35 -17.32 -19.22
N GLY A 126 4.64 -16.83 -19.32
CA GLY A 126 5.28 -16.52 -19.42
C GLY A 126 5.80 -16.25 -19.71
N PRO A 127 6.20 -15.75 -20.22
CA PRO A 127 7.07 -15.39 -20.54
C PRO A 127 7.79 -14.74 -20.35
N VAL A 128 7.78 -14.09 -20.18
CA VAL A 128 8.40 -13.50 -19.82
C VAL A 128 9.40 -13.17 -20.05
N ASP A 129 9.78 -12.55 -20.06
CA ASP A 129 10.78 -12.29 -20.17
C ASP A 129 11.38 -13.15 -20.53
N GLU A 130 11.13 -13.40 -21.23
CA GLU A 130 11.59 -14.43 -21.57
C GLU A 130 12.95 -14.46 -21.68
N GLY A 131 13.60 -13.57 -22.09
CA GLY A 131 14.91 -13.68 -22.14
C GLY A 131 15.39 -13.95 -20.82
N LEU A 132 15.26 -13.08 -19.96
CA LEU A 132 15.70 -13.25 -18.69
C LEU A 132 15.06 -14.40 -18.06
N GLU A 133 13.84 -14.50 -18.21
CA GLU A 133 13.17 -15.54 -17.65
C GLU A 133 13.61 -16.75 -18.19
N GLU A 134 13.86 -16.81 -19.36
CA GLU A 134 14.32 -17.99 -19.90
C GLU A 134 15.60 -18.24 -19.37
N GLU A 135 16.43 -17.36 -19.22
CA GLU A 135 17.64 -17.61 -18.74
C GLU A 135 17.55 -18.11 -17.39
N ILE A 136 16.84 -17.60 -16.60
CA ILE A 136 16.68 -18.05 -15.32
C ILE A 136 16.04 -19.36 -15.29
N ALA A 137 15.06 -19.54 -16.05
CA ALA A 137 14.38 -20.77 -16.08
C ALA A 137 15.20 -21.83 -16.60
N LYS A 138 16.03 -21.55 -17.53
CA LYS A 138 16.76 -22.51 -18.03
C LYS A 138 17.78 -22.80 -17.17
N LYS A 139 18.16 -21.98 -16.53
CA LYS A 139 19.14 -22.26 -15.73
C LYS A 139 18.62 -22.82 -14.69
N GLN A 140 17.62 -22.87 -14.62
CA GLN A 140 17.05 -23.36 -13.75
C GLN A 140 16.38 -24.17 -14.14
N PRO A 141 16.53 -24.56 -14.94
CA PRO A 141 16.24 -25.07 -15.38
C PRO A 141 15.73 -25.23 -15.74
N GLY A 142 15.65 -24.94 -16.15
CA GLY A 142 15.35 -24.75 -16.44
C GLY A 142 14.84 -24.44 -16.57
N SER A 143 14.59 -24.39 -16.49
CA SER A 143 14.37 -23.78 -16.58
C SER A 143 14.43 -23.56 -16.58
#